data_5ae5c218daf41c92beb4c2eaa68e4508
#
_entry.id   5ae5c218daf41c92beb4c2eaa68e4508
#
_cell.length_a   1.000
_cell.length_b   1.000
_cell.length_c   1.000
_cell.angle_alpha   90.00
_cell.angle_beta   90.00
_cell.angle_gamma   90.00
#
_symmetry.space_group_name_H-M   'P 1'
#
loop_
_entity.id
_entity.type
_entity.pdbx_description
1 polymer ?
#
loop_
_entity_poly.entity_id
_entity_poly.type
_entity_poly.pdbx_seq_one_letter_code
_entity_poly.pdbx_strand_id
1 'polypeptide(L)'
;EELSAYYLYTVDTRDTIPNAWSKRLPSLDVAKIPLASYYKFEKEVWGDQVMRFYRFTNSVPSKLGKEPLPDGAVQAFRLAGKDESLDYVGGTSVKYIPINEHVELDLGPDREVQVRPVLMNWIKKDLAFESDGHVKGWTTVETWEVEVQNCREIPVTVDVRRNQPGD
;
A
#
# COMPACT_ATOMS: atom_id res chain seq x y z
N GLU A 1 10.99 24.15 10.86
CA GLU A 1 11.83 24.30 12.05
C GLU A 1 11.43 23.25 13.07
N GLU A 2 12.38 22.44 13.52
CA GLU A 2 12.11 21.37 14.49
C GLU A 2 12.20 21.92 15.91
N LEU A 3 11.10 21.89 16.62
CA LEU A 3 11.00 22.29 18.02
C LEU A 3 10.73 21.06 18.88
N SER A 4 11.81 20.43 19.37
CA SER A 4 11.72 19.24 20.24
C SER A 4 10.98 18.06 19.58
N ALA A 5 9.75 17.78 19.95
CA ALA A 5 8.92 16.71 19.36
C ALA A 5 7.90 17.23 18.34
N TYR A 6 7.97 18.49 17.95
CA TYR A 6 7.00 19.14 17.07
C TYR A 6 7.68 19.71 15.83
N TYR A 7 7.02 19.59 14.69
CA TYR A 7 7.44 20.24 13.45
C TYR A 7 6.52 21.42 13.16
N LEU A 8 7.10 22.58 12.86
CA LEU A 8 6.37 23.81 12.57
C LEU A 8 6.22 23.95 11.04
N TYR A 9 5.00 23.91 10.55
CA TYR A 9 4.68 24.21 9.16
C TYR A 9 4.32 25.68 9.02
N THR A 10 4.99 26.37 8.09
CA THR A 10 4.71 27.77 7.81
C THR A 10 3.82 27.89 6.59
N VAL A 11 2.75 28.65 6.70
CA VAL A 11 1.88 28.99 5.57
C VAL A 11 2.37 30.32 4.98
N ASP A 12 2.67 30.33 3.67
CA ASP A 12 3.26 31.49 2.99
C ASP A 12 2.31 32.69 2.85
N THR A 13 1.03 32.51 3.11
CA THR A 13 0.01 33.56 2.94
C THR A 13 -0.49 34.06 4.30
N ARG A 14 -0.73 35.37 4.38
CA ARG A 14 -1.46 35.95 5.48
C ARG A 14 -2.96 35.83 5.22
N ASP A 15 -3.69 35.38 6.22
CA ASP A 15 -5.13 35.24 6.13
C ASP A 15 -5.81 35.68 7.41
N THR A 16 -7.08 36.11 7.33
CA THR A 16 -7.90 36.51 8.46
C THR A 16 -8.91 35.42 8.74
N ILE A 17 -8.90 34.94 9.99
CA ILE A 17 -9.89 33.97 10.47
C ILE A 17 -10.77 34.69 11.49
N PRO A 18 -12.05 34.98 11.19
CA PRO A 18 -12.97 35.57 12.12
C PRO A 18 -13.16 34.73 13.38
N ASN A 19 -13.59 35.33 14.47
CA ASN A 19 -13.88 34.63 15.71
C ASN A 19 -14.93 33.52 15.49
N ALA A 20 -14.68 32.33 16.03
CA ALA A 20 -15.48 31.11 15.89
C ALA A 20 -15.53 30.50 14.48
N TRP A 21 -14.65 30.91 13.57
CA TRP A 21 -14.51 30.32 12.24
C TRP A 21 -13.30 29.39 12.16
N SER A 22 -13.40 28.37 11.33
CA SER A 22 -12.26 27.55 10.90
C SER A 22 -12.01 27.76 9.41
N LYS A 23 -10.73 27.74 8.99
CA LYS A 23 -10.33 27.89 7.61
C LYS A 23 -9.33 26.80 7.22
N ARG A 24 -9.50 26.20 6.06
CA ARG A 24 -8.53 25.27 5.50
C ARG A 24 -7.56 26.06 4.64
N LEU A 25 -6.27 25.95 4.96
CA LEU A 25 -5.20 26.63 4.23
C LEU A 25 -4.34 25.59 3.51
N PRO A 26 -3.88 25.86 2.27
CA PRO A 26 -2.91 25.02 1.60
C PRO A 26 -1.55 25.15 2.29
N SER A 27 -0.90 24.02 2.59
CA SER A 27 0.45 23.99 3.18
C SER A 27 1.50 23.49 2.19
N LEU A 28 1.11 22.64 1.25
CA LEU A 28 2.02 22.04 0.26
C LEU A 28 1.26 21.80 -1.04
N ASP A 29 1.84 22.27 -2.14
CA ASP A 29 1.37 22.00 -3.49
C ASP A 29 2.56 21.56 -4.35
N VAL A 30 2.62 20.26 -4.72
CA VAL A 30 3.73 19.68 -5.49
C VAL A 30 3.18 18.88 -6.65
N ALA A 31 3.56 19.28 -7.85
CA ALA A 31 3.18 18.59 -9.07
C ALA A 31 4.21 17.54 -9.51
N LYS A 32 3.71 16.48 -10.18
CA LYS A 32 4.53 15.44 -10.82
C LYS A 32 5.45 14.70 -9.86
N ILE A 33 4.91 14.32 -8.71
CA ILE A 33 5.59 13.38 -7.80
C ILE A 33 5.61 12.01 -8.47
N PRO A 34 6.78 11.33 -8.55
CA PRO A 34 6.84 9.97 -9.09
C PRO A 34 6.13 9.00 -8.14
N LEU A 35 5.05 8.41 -8.62
CA LEU A 35 4.27 7.39 -7.92
C LEU A 35 4.43 6.04 -8.61
N ALA A 36 4.76 5.00 -7.85
CA ALA A 36 4.68 3.63 -8.32
C ALA A 36 3.33 3.02 -7.88
N SER A 37 2.56 2.54 -8.87
CA SER A 37 1.31 1.81 -8.62
C SER A 37 1.60 0.31 -8.65
N TYR A 38 1.14 -0.42 -7.66
CA TYR A 38 1.26 -1.88 -7.61
C TYR A 38 0.14 -2.50 -6.77
N TYR A 39 0.04 -3.82 -6.85
CA TYR A 39 -1.01 -4.60 -6.21
C TYR A 39 -0.40 -5.63 -5.26
N LYS A 40 -1.09 -5.90 -4.16
CA LYS A 40 -0.74 -6.98 -3.24
C LYS A 40 -1.90 -7.95 -3.13
N PHE A 41 -1.54 -9.22 -3.14
CA PHE A 41 -2.45 -10.30 -2.78
C PHE A 41 -1.82 -11.13 -1.67
N GLU A 42 -2.51 -11.21 -0.55
CA GLU A 42 -2.13 -12.01 0.61
C GLU A 42 -3.41 -12.56 1.24
N LYS A 43 -3.70 -13.83 0.94
CA LYS A 43 -4.98 -14.46 1.29
C LYS A 43 -5.26 -14.47 2.79
N GLU A 44 -4.21 -14.62 3.58
CA GLU A 44 -4.28 -14.68 5.04
C GLU A 44 -4.63 -13.32 5.68
N VAL A 45 -4.39 -12.22 4.96
CA VAL A 45 -4.64 -10.84 5.43
C VAL A 45 -5.92 -10.27 4.86
N TRP A 46 -6.14 -10.42 3.54
CA TRP A 46 -7.23 -9.76 2.81
C TRP A 46 -8.23 -10.73 2.17
N GLY A 47 -8.10 -12.04 2.45
CA GLY A 47 -8.93 -13.06 1.80
C GLY A 47 -8.64 -13.14 0.30
N ASP A 48 -9.68 -13.22 -0.51
CA ASP A 48 -9.55 -13.32 -1.97
C ASP A 48 -9.48 -11.95 -2.67
N GLN A 49 -9.21 -10.87 -1.90
CA GLN A 49 -9.13 -9.51 -2.43
C GLN A 49 -7.70 -9.15 -2.84
N VAL A 50 -7.60 -8.44 -3.95
CA VAL A 50 -6.35 -7.79 -4.40
C VAL A 50 -6.40 -6.34 -3.98
N MET A 51 -5.41 -5.89 -3.23
CA MET A 51 -5.32 -4.53 -2.71
C MET A 51 -4.43 -3.67 -3.60
N ARG A 52 -4.87 -2.44 -3.90
CA ARG A 52 -4.09 -1.46 -4.66
C ARG A 52 -3.27 -0.58 -3.74
N PHE A 53 -2.00 -0.40 -4.07
CA PHE A 53 -1.08 0.46 -3.35
C PHE A 53 -0.43 1.49 -4.27
N TYR A 54 -0.22 2.69 -3.74
CA TYR A 54 0.72 3.65 -4.30
C TYR A 54 1.93 3.78 -3.38
N ARG A 55 3.12 3.86 -4.00
CA ARG A 55 4.39 4.05 -3.30
C ARG A 55 5.08 5.29 -3.79
N PHE A 56 5.61 6.06 -2.87
CA PHE A 56 6.52 7.17 -3.13
C PHE A 56 7.52 7.32 -1.99
N THR A 57 8.50 8.20 -2.14
CA THR A 57 9.47 8.52 -1.08
C THR A 57 9.41 10.01 -0.80
N ASN A 58 9.37 10.41 0.47
CA ASN A 58 9.46 11.81 0.86
C ASN A 58 10.91 12.30 0.71
N SER A 59 11.39 12.51 -0.50
CA SER A 59 12.78 12.83 -0.81
C SER A 59 12.91 13.91 -1.88
N VAL A 60 14.05 14.56 -1.94
CA VAL A 60 14.35 15.60 -2.93
C VAL A 60 14.23 15.10 -4.38
N PRO A 61 14.72 13.87 -4.73
CA PRO A 61 14.50 13.34 -6.08
C PRO A 61 13.02 13.16 -6.43
N SER A 62 12.16 12.92 -5.43
CA SER A 62 10.71 12.83 -5.59
C SER A 62 10.02 14.20 -5.56
N LYS A 63 10.77 15.30 -5.59
CA LYS A 63 10.28 16.69 -5.47
C LYS A 63 9.62 17.00 -4.12
N LEU A 64 9.78 16.12 -3.19
CA LEU A 64 9.43 16.25 -1.78
C LEU A 64 10.72 16.39 -0.95
N GLY A 65 10.68 16.10 0.35
CA GLY A 65 11.88 15.98 1.18
C GLY A 65 12.51 17.29 1.64
N LYS A 66 11.85 18.41 1.42
CA LYS A 66 12.24 19.69 2.04
C LYS A 66 11.87 19.71 3.51
N GLU A 67 10.78 19.09 3.83
CA GLU A 67 10.22 18.97 5.15
C GLU A 67 9.48 17.63 5.33
N PRO A 68 9.27 17.16 6.55
CA PRO A 68 8.40 16.01 6.78
C PRO A 68 6.97 16.32 6.33
N LEU A 69 6.19 15.28 6.03
CA LEU A 69 4.77 15.45 5.74
C LEU A 69 3.95 15.19 7.01
N PRO A 70 2.91 16.01 7.28
CA PRO A 70 2.08 15.83 8.45
C PRO A 70 1.24 14.56 8.36
N ASP A 71 0.76 14.10 9.50
CA ASP A 71 -0.30 13.11 9.56
C ASP A 71 -1.62 13.64 9.01
N GLY A 72 -2.45 12.74 8.49
CA GLY A 72 -3.75 13.13 7.97
C GLY A 72 -4.39 12.12 7.04
N ALA A 73 -5.55 12.50 6.52
CA ALA A 73 -6.26 11.72 5.52
C ALA A 73 -5.76 12.05 4.11
N VAL A 74 -5.49 11.00 3.34
CA VAL A 74 -5.11 11.09 1.92
C VAL A 74 -6.26 10.56 1.08
N GLN A 75 -6.65 11.32 0.07
CA GLN A 75 -7.63 10.91 -0.93
C GLN A 75 -6.96 10.91 -2.31
N ALA A 76 -7.10 9.80 -3.03
CA ALA A 76 -6.58 9.64 -4.37
C ALA A 76 -7.69 9.80 -5.40
N PHE A 77 -7.42 10.61 -6.41
CA PHE A 77 -8.29 10.83 -7.55
C PHE A 77 -7.50 10.61 -8.85
N ARG A 78 -8.18 10.17 -9.89
CA ARG A 78 -7.63 10.13 -11.24
C ARG A 78 -8.46 11.00 -12.17
N LEU A 79 -7.84 11.52 -13.20
CA LEU A 79 -8.54 12.14 -14.31
C LEU A 79 -9.26 11.05 -15.11
N ALA A 80 -10.56 11.16 -15.26
CA ALA A 80 -11.39 10.25 -16.02
C ALA A 80 -11.91 10.93 -17.28
N GLY A 81 -11.69 10.26 -18.41
CA GLY A 81 -12.26 10.67 -19.69
C GLY A 81 -11.69 11.97 -20.27
N LYS A 82 -12.42 12.51 -21.25
CA LYS A 82 -12.04 13.74 -21.97
C LYS A 82 -12.47 15.02 -21.23
N ASP A 83 -13.34 14.89 -20.24
CA ASP A 83 -13.98 16.02 -19.55
C ASP A 83 -13.20 16.46 -18.30
N GLU A 84 -11.98 15.94 -18.10
CA GLU A 84 -11.11 16.23 -16.94
C GLU A 84 -11.82 16.02 -15.57
N SER A 85 -12.88 15.21 -15.55
CA SER A 85 -13.55 14.86 -14.30
C SER A 85 -12.63 14.04 -13.41
N LEU A 86 -12.75 14.25 -12.09
CA LEU A 86 -11.97 13.52 -11.09
C LEU A 86 -12.79 12.33 -10.56
N ASP A 87 -12.31 11.12 -10.88
CA ASP A 87 -12.85 9.90 -10.28
C ASP A 87 -12.11 9.59 -8.98
N TYR A 88 -12.85 9.33 -7.93
CA TYR A 88 -12.30 8.87 -6.67
C TYR A 88 -11.76 7.43 -6.81
N VAL A 89 -10.49 7.24 -6.46
CA VAL A 89 -9.81 5.95 -6.56
C VAL A 89 -9.77 5.22 -5.23
N GLY A 90 -9.61 5.95 -4.13
CA GLY A 90 -9.49 5.41 -2.80
C GLY A 90 -8.93 6.43 -1.82
N GLY A 91 -8.90 6.06 -0.55
CA GLY A 91 -8.35 6.93 0.50
C GLY A 91 -7.81 6.12 1.66
N THR A 92 -6.85 6.72 2.33
CA THR A 92 -6.20 6.14 3.52
C THR A 92 -5.81 7.26 4.48
N SER A 93 -5.36 6.88 5.65
CA SER A 93 -4.75 7.81 6.60
C SER A 93 -3.27 7.51 6.72
N VAL A 94 -2.47 8.56 6.74
CA VAL A 94 -1.02 8.46 6.96
C VAL A 94 -0.66 9.05 8.31
N LYS A 95 0.38 8.50 8.92
CA LYS A 95 1.05 9.12 10.07
C LYS A 95 2.08 10.11 9.56
N TYR A 96 2.65 10.89 10.48
CA TYR A 96 3.81 11.73 10.21
C TYR A 96 4.88 10.98 9.39
N ILE A 97 5.31 11.57 8.28
CA ILE A 97 6.24 10.96 7.33
C ILE A 97 7.55 11.75 7.36
N PRO A 98 8.62 11.20 7.95
CA PRO A 98 9.93 11.82 7.95
C PRO A 98 10.51 12.04 6.54
N ILE A 99 11.54 12.88 6.47
CA ILE A 99 12.33 13.03 5.25
C ILE A 99 13.04 11.70 4.94
N ASN A 100 13.07 11.31 3.66
CA ASN A 100 13.59 10.06 3.11
C ASN A 100 12.79 8.80 3.49
N GLU A 101 11.63 8.92 4.10
CA GLU A 101 10.75 7.78 4.38
C GLU A 101 10.07 7.27 3.10
N HIS A 102 9.98 5.95 3.00
CA HIS A 102 9.20 5.26 1.97
C HIS A 102 7.75 5.12 2.43
N VAL A 103 6.84 5.62 1.63
CA VAL A 103 5.41 5.65 1.94
C VAL A 103 4.66 4.69 1.03
N GLU A 104 3.83 3.85 1.63
CA GLU A 104 2.85 3.02 0.93
C GLU A 104 1.44 3.48 1.32
N LEU A 105 0.66 3.86 0.32
CA LEU A 105 -0.74 4.24 0.49
C LEU A 105 -1.62 3.06 0.08
N ASP A 106 -2.32 2.48 1.04
CA ASP A 106 -3.36 1.49 0.78
C ASP A 106 -4.63 2.21 0.31
N LEU A 107 -5.02 1.97 -0.94
CA LEU A 107 -6.21 2.57 -1.56
C LEU A 107 -7.43 1.65 -1.55
N GLY A 108 -7.29 0.50 -0.90
CA GLY A 108 -8.36 -0.50 -0.80
C GLY A 108 -8.38 -1.51 -1.93
N PRO A 109 -9.43 -2.35 -1.96
CA PRO A 109 -9.54 -3.45 -2.90
C PRO A 109 -9.77 -2.98 -4.33
N ASP A 110 -9.11 -3.67 -5.28
CA ASP A 110 -9.30 -3.50 -6.71
C ASP A 110 -10.04 -4.70 -7.30
N ARG A 111 -10.98 -4.46 -8.20
CA ARG A 111 -11.78 -5.51 -8.85
C ARG A 111 -11.31 -5.83 -10.26
N GLU A 112 -10.48 -4.99 -10.86
CA GLU A 112 -9.97 -5.15 -12.21
C GLU A 112 -8.74 -6.06 -12.28
N VAL A 113 -8.10 -6.33 -11.12
CA VAL A 113 -7.00 -7.28 -10.98
C VAL A 113 -7.44 -8.40 -10.06
N GLN A 114 -7.33 -9.64 -10.52
CA GLN A 114 -7.73 -10.82 -9.77
C GLN A 114 -6.56 -11.78 -9.65
N VAL A 115 -6.44 -12.43 -8.51
CA VAL A 115 -5.43 -13.46 -8.23
C VAL A 115 -6.14 -14.69 -7.69
N ARG A 116 -5.89 -15.84 -8.31
CA ARG A 116 -6.50 -17.13 -7.92
C ARG A 116 -5.40 -18.15 -7.69
N PRO A 117 -4.99 -18.38 -6.45
CA PRO A 117 -4.08 -19.47 -6.12
C PRO A 117 -4.84 -20.81 -6.06
N VAL A 118 -4.33 -21.83 -6.72
CA VAL A 118 -4.87 -23.19 -6.74
C VAL A 118 -3.81 -24.15 -6.25
N LEU A 119 -4.13 -24.94 -5.22
CA LEU A 119 -3.26 -26.03 -4.75
C LEU A 119 -3.34 -27.19 -5.74
N MET A 120 -2.25 -27.45 -6.46
CA MET A 120 -2.15 -28.49 -7.47
C MET A 120 -1.73 -29.84 -6.89
N ASN A 121 -0.85 -29.81 -5.91
CA ASN A 121 -0.34 -31.04 -5.29
C ASN A 121 0.05 -30.81 -3.84
N TRP A 122 -0.16 -31.82 -3.01
CA TRP A 122 0.22 -31.85 -1.61
C TRP A 122 0.78 -33.23 -1.26
N ILE A 123 2.02 -33.29 -0.78
CA ILE A 123 2.67 -34.55 -0.41
C ILE A 123 3.42 -34.39 0.92
N LYS A 124 3.44 -35.47 1.70
CA LYS A 124 4.32 -35.60 2.86
C LYS A 124 5.58 -36.35 2.46
N LYS A 125 6.73 -35.83 2.86
CA LYS A 125 8.06 -36.42 2.64
C LYS A 125 8.84 -36.48 3.95
N ASP A 126 9.94 -37.19 3.92
CA ASP A 126 10.94 -37.21 5.00
C ASP A 126 10.31 -37.52 6.36
N LEU A 127 9.49 -38.57 6.41
CA LEU A 127 8.86 -39.03 7.65
C LEU A 127 9.95 -39.44 8.65
N ALA A 128 10.01 -38.77 9.78
CA ALA A 128 10.82 -39.14 10.94
C ALA A 128 9.99 -39.95 11.91
N PHE A 129 10.57 -41.01 12.46
CA PHE A 129 9.91 -41.89 13.42
C PHE A 129 10.63 -41.86 14.76
N GLU A 130 9.89 -42.02 15.84
CA GLU A 130 10.43 -42.26 17.16
C GLU A 130 10.82 -43.76 17.30
N SER A 131 11.55 -44.10 18.38
CA SER A 131 11.98 -45.46 18.66
C SER A 131 10.84 -46.46 18.89
N ASP A 132 9.66 -46.00 19.21
CA ASP A 132 8.43 -46.77 19.38
C ASP A 132 7.62 -46.92 18.06
N GLY A 133 8.10 -46.36 16.95
CA GLY A 133 7.48 -46.44 15.62
C GLY A 133 6.43 -45.36 15.35
N HIS A 134 6.18 -44.45 16.27
CA HIS A 134 5.31 -43.31 16.02
C HIS A 134 5.98 -42.23 15.14
N VAL A 135 5.18 -41.59 14.28
CA VAL A 135 5.69 -40.49 13.43
C VAL A 135 5.98 -39.27 14.29
N LYS A 136 7.25 -38.85 14.31
CA LYS A 136 7.74 -37.69 15.05
C LYS A 136 7.58 -36.40 14.25
N GLY A 137 7.70 -36.48 12.92
CA GLY A 137 7.61 -35.33 12.05
C GLY A 137 7.65 -35.70 10.58
N TRP A 138 7.36 -34.75 9.74
CA TRP A 138 7.44 -34.88 8.28
C TRP A 138 7.63 -33.53 7.63
N THR A 139 8.09 -33.53 6.38
CA THR A 139 8.11 -32.34 5.51
C THR A 139 6.86 -32.34 4.63
N THR A 140 6.11 -31.25 4.64
CA THR A 140 5.00 -31.04 3.72
C THR A 140 5.50 -30.27 2.50
N VAL A 141 5.22 -30.78 1.29
CA VAL A 141 5.52 -30.11 0.04
C VAL A 141 4.20 -29.82 -0.67
N GLU A 142 3.98 -28.53 -0.94
CA GLU A 142 2.81 -28.04 -1.66
C GLU A 142 3.24 -27.44 -2.99
N THR A 143 2.50 -27.76 -4.04
CA THR A 143 2.67 -27.15 -5.37
C THR A 143 1.46 -26.30 -5.67
N TRP A 144 1.69 -25.02 -5.92
CA TRP A 144 0.63 -24.06 -6.21
C TRP A 144 0.76 -23.51 -7.61
N GLU A 145 -0.38 -23.35 -8.26
CA GLU A 145 -0.53 -22.56 -9.48
C GLU A 145 -1.23 -21.25 -9.12
N VAL A 146 -0.71 -20.13 -9.62
CA VAL A 146 -1.28 -18.81 -9.35
C VAL A 146 -1.68 -18.20 -10.69
N GLU A 147 -2.99 -18.09 -10.92
CA GLU A 147 -3.55 -17.37 -12.04
C GLU A 147 -3.70 -15.89 -11.70
N VAL A 148 -3.16 -15.00 -12.54
CA VAL A 148 -3.32 -13.54 -12.40
C VAL A 148 -4.06 -13.04 -13.63
N GLN A 149 -5.24 -12.45 -13.40
CA GLN A 149 -6.05 -11.83 -14.44
C GLN A 149 -6.00 -10.31 -14.28
N ASN A 150 -5.54 -9.62 -15.32
CA ASN A 150 -5.53 -8.16 -15.41
C ASN A 150 -6.57 -7.72 -16.45
N CYS A 151 -7.66 -7.10 -15.98
CA CYS A 151 -8.73 -6.55 -16.84
C CYS A 151 -8.48 -5.08 -17.22
N ARG A 152 -7.32 -4.51 -16.82
CA ARG A 152 -6.93 -3.14 -17.15
C ARG A 152 -6.22 -3.09 -18.49
N GLU A 153 -6.30 -1.96 -19.17
CA GLU A 153 -5.59 -1.71 -20.44
C GLU A 153 -4.08 -1.46 -20.26
N ILE A 154 -3.61 -1.37 -19.01
CA ILE A 154 -2.21 -1.06 -18.66
C ILE A 154 -1.57 -2.26 -17.95
N PRO A 155 -0.27 -2.49 -18.13
CA PRO A 155 0.44 -3.52 -17.37
C PRO A 155 0.44 -3.17 -15.87
N VAL A 156 0.34 -4.21 -15.03
CA VAL A 156 0.32 -4.09 -13.57
C VAL A 156 1.42 -4.92 -12.94
N THR A 157 1.92 -4.48 -11.80
CA THR A 157 2.81 -5.26 -10.94
C THR A 157 2.00 -5.82 -9.79
N VAL A 158 2.05 -7.13 -9.60
CA VAL A 158 1.34 -7.82 -8.51
C VAL A 158 2.36 -8.53 -7.62
N ASP A 159 2.34 -8.23 -6.33
CA ASP A 159 3.08 -8.91 -5.29
C ASP A 159 2.15 -9.96 -4.65
N VAL A 160 2.41 -11.22 -4.91
CA VAL A 160 1.63 -12.35 -4.36
C VAL A 160 2.39 -12.93 -3.18
N ARG A 161 1.79 -12.86 -2.01
CA ARG A 161 2.35 -13.38 -0.76
C ARG A 161 1.50 -14.49 -0.21
N ARG A 162 2.16 -15.42 0.43
CA ARG A 162 1.53 -16.48 1.18
C ARG A 162 2.32 -16.74 2.46
N ASN A 163 1.64 -16.70 3.58
CA ASN A 163 2.17 -17.19 4.84
C ASN A 163 2.01 -18.70 4.86
N GLN A 164 3.12 -19.39 5.08
CA GLN A 164 3.06 -20.79 5.48
C GLN A 164 3.13 -20.82 7.02
N PRO A 165 2.13 -21.42 7.69
CA PRO A 165 2.24 -21.63 9.13
C PRO A 165 3.48 -22.48 9.35
N GLY A 166 4.44 -21.96 10.11
CA GLY A 166 5.52 -22.77 10.67
C GLY A 166 4.93 -23.70 11.74
N ASP A 167 5.45 -24.89 11.79
CA ASP A 167 5.18 -25.84 12.90
C ASP A 167 5.78 -25.30 14.20
#